data_ae44c5d241a812bcc1d0c34950eaab46
#
_entry.id   ae44c5d241a812bcc1d0c34950eaab46
#
_cell.length_a   1.000
_cell.length_b   1.000
_cell.length_c   1.000
_cell.angle_alpha   90.00
_cell.angle_beta   90.00
_cell.angle_gamma   90.00
#
_symmetry.space_group_name_H-M   'P 1'
#
loop_
_entity.id
_entity.type
_entity.pdbx_description
1 polymer ?
#
loop_
_entity_poly.entity_id
_entity_poly.type
_entity_poly.pdbx_seq_one_letter_code
_entity_poly.pdbx_strand_id
1 'polypeptide(L)' 'HAGQLIERTLHEQGRTVTWFASQLCCTRPNVYKIFRKENIDIHLLWRISCILNHDFFHDLSDSISTGSSSGVSK' A
#
# COMPACT_ATOMS: atom_id res chain seq x y z
N HIS A 1 6.91 0.36 6.22
CA HIS A 1 6.27 -0.96 6.09
C HIS A 1 5.07 -0.85 5.16
N ALA A 2 5.20 -1.35 3.94
CA ALA A 2 4.20 -1.15 2.90
C ALA A 2 2.84 -1.75 3.27
N GLY A 3 2.83 -2.97 3.80
CA GLY A 3 1.60 -3.64 4.20
C GLY A 3 0.83 -2.87 5.26
N GLN A 4 1.53 -2.33 6.25
CA GLN A 4 0.89 -1.55 7.31
C GLN A 4 0.32 -0.24 6.79
N LEU A 5 1.02 0.37 5.86
CA LEU A 5 0.53 1.61 5.23
C LEU A 5 -0.76 1.37 4.47
N ILE A 6 -0.83 0.25 3.76
CA ILE A 6 -2.04 -0.12 3.02
C ILE A 6 -3.19 -0.37 3.99
N GLU A 7 -2.93 -1.11 5.06
CA GLU A 7 -3.94 -1.41 6.07
C GLU A 7 -4.49 -0.12 6.69
N ARG A 8 -3.60 0.79 7.06
CA ARG A 8 -4.01 2.06 7.65
C ARG A 8 -4.86 2.88 6.70
N THR A 9 -4.44 2.95 5.43
CA THR A 9 -5.20 3.71 4.43
C THR A 9 -6.59 3.13 4.24
N LEU A 10 -6.69 1.80 4.22
CA LEU A 10 -7.98 1.12 4.11
C LEU A 10 -8.91 1.52 5.25
N HIS A 11 -8.39 1.50 6.47
CA HIS A 11 -9.16 1.88 7.66
C HIS A 11 -9.56 3.36 7.62
N GLU A 12 -8.64 4.22 7.20
CA GLU A 12 -8.91 5.65 7.13
C GLU A 12 -10.02 5.97 6.13
N GLN A 13 -10.11 5.17 5.07
CA GLN A 13 -11.16 5.34 4.07
C GLN A 13 -12.48 4.70 4.47
N GLY A 14 -12.51 4.00 5.60
CA GLY A 14 -13.71 3.33 6.06
C GLY A 14 -14.09 2.11 5.25
N ARG A 15 -13.14 1.52 4.53
CA ARG A 15 -13.38 0.32 3.73
C ARG A 15 -13.12 -0.93 4.54
N THR A 16 -13.83 -2.02 4.20
CA THR A 16 -13.66 -3.30 4.90
C THR A 16 -12.65 -4.17 4.18
N VAL A 17 -12.09 -5.13 4.93
CA VAL A 17 -11.21 -6.14 4.33
C VAL A 17 -11.96 -6.96 3.29
N THR A 18 -13.23 -7.27 3.55
CA THR A 18 -14.07 -8.00 2.60
C THR A 18 -14.18 -7.25 1.27
N TRP A 19 -14.43 -5.94 1.34
CA TRP A 19 -14.50 -5.11 0.14
C TRP A 19 -13.16 -5.13 -0.61
N PHE A 20 -12.07 -4.98 0.13
CA PHE A 20 -10.73 -4.93 -0.46
C PHE A 20 -10.37 -6.25 -1.14
N ALA A 21 -10.67 -7.38 -0.48
CA ALA A 21 -10.44 -8.70 -1.04
C ALA A 21 -11.24 -8.87 -2.34
N SER A 22 -12.47 -8.39 -2.36
CA SER A 22 -13.30 -8.43 -3.56
C SER A 22 -12.67 -7.65 -4.71
N GLN A 23 -12.14 -6.47 -4.42
CA GLN A 23 -11.50 -5.64 -5.44
C GLN A 23 -10.22 -6.29 -5.99
N LEU A 24 -9.50 -7.01 -5.15
CA LEU A 24 -8.29 -7.71 -5.56
C LEU A 24 -8.56 -9.10 -6.14
N CYS A 25 -9.82 -9.53 -6.13
CA CYS A 25 -10.21 -10.87 -6.59
C CYS A 25 -9.46 -11.95 -5.81
N CYS A 26 -9.35 -11.77 -4.51
CA CYS A 26 -8.67 -12.73 -3.64
C CYS A 26 -9.47 -12.93 -2.35
N THR A 27 -8.95 -13.79 -1.47
CA THR A 27 -9.61 -14.08 -0.20
C THR A 27 -9.13 -13.16 0.89
N ARG A 28 -9.89 -13.08 1.98
CA ARG A 28 -9.49 -12.27 3.14
C ARG A 28 -8.17 -12.72 3.75
N PRO A 29 -7.90 -14.02 3.93
CA PRO A 29 -6.58 -14.42 4.41
C PRO A 29 -5.45 -13.91 3.55
N ASN A 30 -5.65 -13.82 2.25
CA ASN A 30 -4.65 -13.27 1.34
C ASN A 30 -4.40 -11.79 1.61
N VAL A 31 -5.46 -11.03 1.88
CA VAL A 31 -5.34 -9.62 2.23
C VAL A 31 -4.52 -9.45 3.51
N TYR A 32 -4.77 -10.29 4.51
CA TYR A 32 -4.00 -10.22 5.75
C TYR A 32 -2.53 -10.54 5.52
N LYS A 33 -2.22 -11.44 4.59
CA LYS A 33 -0.82 -11.70 4.22
C LYS A 33 -0.17 -10.47 3.63
N ILE A 34 -0.91 -9.74 2.80
CA ILE A 34 -0.41 -8.50 2.20
C ILE A 34 -0.08 -7.48 3.29
N PHE A 35 -0.96 -7.36 4.29
CA PHE A 35 -0.76 -6.41 5.38
C PHE A 35 0.51 -6.69 6.19
N ARG A 36 0.96 -7.94 6.22
CA ARG A 36 2.16 -8.33 6.96
C ARG A 36 3.45 -8.13 6.19
N LYS A 37 3.37 -7.84 4.90
CA LYS A 37 4.57 -7.69 4.08
C LYS A 37 5.21 -6.34 4.29
N GLU A 38 6.51 -6.33 4.47
CA GLU A 38 7.26 -5.07 4.52
C GLU A 38 7.43 -4.50 3.12
N ASN A 39 7.63 -5.38 2.15
CA ASN A 39 7.83 -5.00 0.76
C ASN A 39 6.74 -5.64 -0.08
N ILE A 40 6.20 -4.87 -1.02
CA ILE A 40 5.14 -5.33 -1.89
C ILE A 40 5.57 -5.15 -3.33
N ASP A 41 5.28 -6.15 -4.16
CA ASP A 41 5.56 -6.11 -5.58
C ASP A 41 4.97 -4.83 -6.19
N ILE A 42 5.72 -4.23 -7.10
CA ILE A 42 5.33 -2.93 -7.67
C ILE A 42 4.02 -3.02 -8.44
N HIS A 43 3.77 -4.14 -9.11
CA HIS A 43 2.51 -4.33 -9.85
C HIS A 43 1.33 -4.42 -8.89
N LEU A 44 1.50 -5.16 -7.80
CA LEU A 44 0.46 -5.29 -6.80
C LEU A 44 0.20 -3.95 -6.11
N LEU A 45 1.27 -3.24 -5.77
CA LEU A 45 1.15 -1.93 -5.13
C LEU A 45 0.42 -0.95 -6.05
N TRP A 46 0.70 -1.00 -7.35
CA TRP A 46 0.03 -0.14 -8.32
C TRP A 46 -1.48 -0.44 -8.37
N ARG A 47 -1.84 -1.74 -8.39
CA ARG A 47 -3.24 -2.13 -8.36
C ARG A 47 -3.93 -1.61 -7.10
N ILE A 48 -3.29 -1.79 -5.96
CA ILE A 48 -3.83 -1.34 -4.69
C ILE A 48 -4.00 0.18 -4.68
N SER A 49 -3.03 0.90 -5.22
CA SER A 49 -3.12 2.36 -5.34
C SER A 49 -4.34 2.77 -6.14
N CYS A 50 -4.61 2.08 -7.24
CA CYS A 50 -5.78 2.36 -8.05
C CYS A 50 -7.07 2.04 -7.31
N ILE A 51 -7.11 0.91 -6.61
CA ILE A 51 -8.30 0.47 -5.87
C ILE A 51 -8.66 1.46 -4.76
N LEU A 52 -7.66 1.89 -4.00
CA LEU A 52 -7.87 2.79 -2.88
C LEU A 52 -7.80 4.26 -3.28
N ASN A 53 -7.51 4.52 -4.54
CA ASN A 53 -7.36 5.89 -5.05
C ASN A 53 -6.39 6.69 -4.20
N HIS A 54 -5.24 6.09 -3.90
CA HIS A 54 -4.23 6.67 -3.03
C HIS A 54 -2.85 6.37 -3.60
N ASP A 55 -1.98 7.36 -3.62
CA ASP A 55 -0.63 7.22 -4.20
C ASP A 55 0.36 6.71 -3.16
N PHE A 56 0.46 5.39 -3.05
CA PHE A 56 1.40 4.77 -2.13
C PHE A 56 2.85 4.98 -2.57
N PHE A 57 3.07 5.16 -3.84
CA PHE A 57 4.42 5.42 -4.35
C PHE A 57 4.94 6.75 -3.83
N HIS A 58 4.07 7.74 -3.75
CA HIS A 58 4.43 9.04 -3.20
C HIS A 58 4.79 8.92 -1.72
N ASP A 59 3.99 8.20 -0.95
CA ASP A 59 4.25 8.02 0.48
C ASP A 59 5.57 7.31 0.73
N LEU A 60 5.83 6.25 -0.02
CA LEU A 60 7.07 5.48 0.12
C LEU A 60 8.26 6.28 -0.37
N SER A 61 8.08 7.08 -1.41
CA SER A 61 9.12 7.95 -1.93
C SER A 61 9.49 9.02 -0.90
N ASP A 62 8.50 9.59 -0.23
CA ASP A 62 8.75 10.58 0.82
C ASP A 62 9.58 9.98 1.96
N SER A 63 9.28 8.75 2.37
CA SER A 63 10.06 8.06 3.38
C SER A 63 11.51 7.90 2.96
N ILE A 64 11.72 7.49 1.72
CA ILE A 64 13.06 7.30 1.17
C ILE A 64 13.77 8.63 1.08
N SER A 65 13.09 9.66 0.62
CA SER A 65 13.68 11.00 0.48
C SER A 65 14.15 11.55 1.82
N THR A 66 13.37 11.31 2.85
CA THR A 66 13.75 11.75 4.19
C THR A 66 15.06 11.11 4.61
N GLY A 67 15.23 9.85 4.27
CA GLY A 67 16.44 9.14 4.63
C GLY A 67 17.63 9.51 3.76
N SER A 68 17.41 9.65 2.47
CA SER A 68 18.52 9.87 1.54
C SER A 68 18.86 11.33 1.38
N SER A 69 17.96 12.13 1.52
CA SER A 69 18.15 13.50 1.23
C SER A 69 18.93 13.77 0.05
N SER A 70 19.31 13.71 -0.24
CA SER A 70 19.71 13.94 -1.18
C SER A 70 19.57 13.88 -2.20
N GLY A 71 19.37 13.83 -2.21
CA GLY A 71 19.28 13.93 -3.14
C GLY A 71 19.08 13.96 -4.06
N VAL A 72 19.13 13.87 -4.14
CA VAL A 72 19.00 13.87 -4.95
C VAL A 72 18.52 14.36 -5.75
N SER A 73 18.33 14.44 -5.76
CA SER A 73 17.91 14.71 -6.51
C SER A 73 17.84 15.12 -7.31
N LYS A 74 17.88 15.10 -7.32
CA LYS A 74 17.62 15.44 -8.12
C LYS A 74 17.80 15.54 -8.79
#